data_6243a4cde2224a6d630c8e6dac445c11
#
_entry.id   6243a4cde2224a6d630c8e6dac445c11
#
_cell.length_a   1.000
_cell.length_b   1.000
_cell.length_c   1.000
_cell.angle_alpha   90.00
_cell.angle_beta   90.00
_cell.angle_gamma   90.00
#
_symmetry.space_group_name_H-M   'P 1'
#
loop_
_entity.id
_entity.type
_entity.pdbx_description
1 polymer ?
#
loop_
_entity_poly.entity_id
_entity_poly.type
_entity_poly.pdbx_seq_one_letter_code
_entity_poly.pdbx_strand_id
1 'polypeptide(L)'
;MNYTTDQDALVERCRKGDKQAFYEVYHRYAKLMLNSSMRILNNPADAADMVQESFAIAFDRLETFTYKSSFKGWLIRIVINKSLELLRKRKKMQWVDVDLTDIEQEVEAGSPHDEYMFTNEQVKTAIDRLPENYRIIFNLYAVDNVSQDEIAKMLNISYSNVRTIYHRAKNKIKECLQNEYR
;
A
#
# COMPACT_ATOMS: atom_id res chain seq x y z
N MET A 1 21.10 -8.53 23.71
CA MET A 1 20.36 -7.64 22.82
C MET A 1 19.13 -7.17 23.57
N ASN A 2 19.01 -5.87 23.84
CA ASN A 2 17.82 -5.31 24.48
C ASN A 2 16.74 -5.16 23.41
N TYR A 3 15.70 -5.99 23.44
CA TYR A 3 14.54 -5.83 22.58
C TYR A 3 13.76 -4.60 23.04
N THR A 4 13.60 -3.62 22.17
CA THR A 4 13.01 -2.34 22.52
C THR A 4 11.49 -2.33 22.45
N THR A 5 10.89 -3.39 21.88
CA THR A 5 9.41 -3.50 21.75
C THR A 5 8.93 -4.95 21.91
N ASP A 6 7.65 -5.11 22.33
CA ASP A 6 6.94 -6.40 22.36
C ASP A 6 6.97 -7.09 20.96
N GLN A 7 6.99 -6.29 19.92
CA GLN A 7 7.09 -6.76 18.53
C GLN A 7 8.41 -7.45 18.21
N ASP A 8 9.52 -6.92 18.70
CA ASP A 8 10.84 -7.49 18.47
C ASP A 8 11.00 -8.83 19.20
N ALA A 9 10.46 -8.91 20.43
CA ALA A 9 10.43 -10.15 21.20
C ALA A 9 9.63 -11.25 20.49
N LEU A 10 8.51 -10.88 19.85
CA LEU A 10 7.67 -11.80 19.08
C LEU A 10 8.42 -12.35 17.84
N VAL A 11 9.14 -11.50 17.12
CA VAL A 11 9.97 -11.89 15.98
C VAL A 11 11.06 -12.88 16.41
N GLU A 12 11.74 -12.62 17.53
CA GLU A 12 12.78 -13.52 18.06
C GLU A 12 12.21 -14.87 18.51
N ARG A 13 11.01 -14.92 19.03
CA ARG A 13 10.33 -16.19 19.33
C ARG A 13 10.07 -16.98 18.05
N CYS A 14 9.61 -16.30 16.98
CA CYS A 14 9.43 -16.94 15.67
C CYS A 14 10.74 -17.51 15.12
N ARG A 15 11.87 -16.78 15.21
CA ARG A 15 13.19 -17.26 14.79
C ARG A 15 13.64 -18.52 15.52
N LYS A 16 13.22 -18.67 16.77
CA LYS A 16 13.48 -19.89 17.57
C LYS A 16 12.52 -21.04 17.25
N GLY A 17 11.62 -20.88 16.29
CA GLY A 17 10.66 -21.91 15.88
C GLY A 17 9.44 -22.05 16.78
N ASP A 18 9.15 -21.04 17.63
CA ASP A 18 7.98 -21.04 18.50
C ASP A 18 6.69 -20.98 17.66
N LYS A 19 5.97 -22.10 17.57
CA LYS A 19 4.71 -22.20 16.80
C LYS A 19 3.63 -21.23 17.27
N GLN A 20 3.58 -20.97 18.57
CA GLN A 20 2.60 -20.03 19.14
C GLN A 20 2.92 -18.58 18.68
N ALA A 21 4.21 -18.22 18.57
CA ALA A 21 4.62 -16.92 18.07
C ALA A 21 4.22 -16.73 16.58
N PHE A 22 4.35 -17.75 15.74
CA PHE A 22 3.84 -17.69 14.36
C PHE A 22 2.34 -17.45 14.30
N TYR A 23 1.58 -18.13 15.15
CA TYR A 23 0.13 -17.92 15.26
C TYR A 23 -0.20 -16.49 15.70
N GLU A 24 0.50 -15.96 16.70
CA GLU A 24 0.34 -14.59 17.17
C GLU A 24 0.64 -13.57 16.06
N VAL A 25 1.72 -13.76 15.29
CA VAL A 25 2.06 -12.91 14.13
C VAL A 25 0.94 -12.95 13.09
N TYR A 26 0.47 -14.14 12.74
CA TYR A 26 -0.62 -14.29 11.79
C TYR A 26 -1.87 -13.53 12.23
N HIS A 27 -2.35 -13.76 13.44
CA HIS A 27 -3.55 -13.11 13.98
C HIS A 27 -3.40 -11.58 14.06
N ARG A 28 -2.23 -11.09 14.41
CA ARG A 28 -1.96 -9.66 14.56
C ARG A 28 -1.94 -8.93 13.21
N TYR A 29 -1.45 -9.57 12.14
CA TYR A 29 -1.17 -8.89 10.88
C TYR A 29 -2.01 -9.35 9.67
N ALA A 30 -2.70 -10.50 9.73
CA ALA A 30 -3.44 -11.05 8.58
C ALA A 30 -4.49 -10.08 8.03
N LYS A 31 -5.30 -9.45 8.89
CA LYS A 31 -6.31 -8.47 8.45
C LYS A 31 -5.69 -7.24 7.76
N LEU A 32 -4.56 -6.78 8.27
CA LEU A 32 -3.86 -5.64 7.70
C LEU A 32 -3.30 -5.98 6.32
N MET A 33 -2.63 -7.14 6.19
CA MET A 33 -2.10 -7.62 4.91
C MET A 33 -3.21 -7.89 3.90
N LEU A 34 -4.34 -8.45 4.36
CA LEU A 34 -5.52 -8.65 3.52
C LEU A 34 -6.05 -7.33 2.96
N ASN A 35 -6.15 -6.31 3.79
CA ASN A 35 -6.60 -4.99 3.35
C ASN A 35 -5.64 -4.37 2.31
N SER A 36 -4.32 -4.49 2.50
CA SER A 36 -3.33 -4.00 1.53
C SER A 36 -3.42 -4.76 0.21
N SER A 37 -3.56 -6.08 0.24
CA SER A 37 -3.74 -6.91 -0.96
C SER A 37 -5.06 -6.59 -1.69
N MET A 38 -6.16 -6.42 -0.95
CA MET A 38 -7.47 -6.06 -1.49
C MET A 38 -7.45 -4.72 -2.25
N ARG A 39 -6.74 -3.71 -1.74
CA ARG A 39 -6.58 -2.42 -2.43
C ARG A 39 -5.90 -2.52 -3.79
N ILE A 40 -5.05 -3.54 -3.97
CA ILE A 40 -4.33 -3.80 -5.23
C ILE A 40 -5.17 -4.67 -6.16
N LEU A 41 -5.65 -5.82 -5.66
CA LEU A 41 -6.23 -6.88 -6.48
C LEU A 41 -7.73 -6.73 -6.71
N ASN A 42 -8.42 -6.04 -5.79
CA ASN A 42 -9.87 -5.88 -5.79
C ASN A 42 -10.65 -7.21 -5.96
N ASN A 43 -10.08 -8.30 -5.45
CA ASN A 43 -10.64 -9.64 -5.46
C ASN A 43 -10.35 -10.34 -4.13
N PRO A 44 -11.37 -10.75 -3.35
CA PRO A 44 -11.17 -11.33 -2.03
C PRO A 44 -10.42 -12.65 -2.02
N ALA A 45 -10.70 -13.54 -2.99
CA ALA A 45 -10.04 -14.84 -3.07
C ALA A 45 -8.54 -14.66 -3.37
N ASP A 46 -8.20 -13.86 -4.39
CA ASP A 46 -6.82 -13.57 -4.73
C ASP A 46 -6.07 -12.89 -3.58
N ALA A 47 -6.73 -11.95 -2.90
CA ALA A 47 -6.12 -11.25 -1.77
C ALA A 47 -5.82 -12.22 -0.62
N ALA A 48 -6.72 -13.16 -0.33
CA ALA A 48 -6.51 -14.18 0.69
C ALA A 48 -5.35 -15.11 0.34
N ASP A 49 -5.26 -15.56 -0.93
CA ASP A 49 -4.17 -16.39 -1.42
C ASP A 49 -2.82 -15.66 -1.29
N MET A 50 -2.76 -14.38 -1.70
CA MET A 50 -1.53 -13.59 -1.57
C MET A 50 -1.11 -13.37 -0.12
N VAL A 51 -2.06 -13.28 0.80
CA VAL A 51 -1.75 -13.20 2.24
C VAL A 51 -1.12 -14.50 2.73
N GLN A 52 -1.70 -15.66 2.38
CA GLN A 52 -1.16 -16.96 2.77
C GLN A 52 0.26 -17.18 2.21
N GLU A 53 0.46 -16.93 0.92
CA GLU A 53 1.79 -17.02 0.29
C GLU A 53 2.79 -16.05 0.96
N SER A 54 2.34 -14.84 1.28
CA SER A 54 3.20 -13.82 1.90
C SER A 54 3.64 -14.20 3.30
N PHE A 55 2.78 -14.84 4.10
CA PHE A 55 3.19 -15.35 5.41
C PHE A 55 4.19 -16.52 5.26
N ALA A 56 3.98 -17.43 4.31
CA ALA A 56 4.93 -18.51 4.05
C ALA A 56 6.32 -17.94 3.69
N ILE A 57 6.37 -16.96 2.78
CA ILE A 57 7.61 -16.25 2.40
C ILE A 57 8.21 -15.50 3.59
N ALA A 58 7.39 -14.81 4.38
CA ALA A 58 7.86 -14.04 5.54
C ALA A 58 8.51 -14.95 6.58
N PHE A 59 7.90 -16.08 6.88
CA PHE A 59 8.45 -17.02 7.86
C PHE A 59 9.69 -17.73 7.35
N ASP A 60 9.74 -18.11 6.07
CA ASP A 60 10.94 -18.68 5.44
C ASP A 60 12.13 -17.69 5.44
N ARG A 61 11.84 -16.41 5.24
CA ARG A 61 12.85 -15.35 5.16
C ARG A 61 13.01 -14.52 6.43
N LEU A 62 12.52 -14.99 7.56
CA LEU A 62 12.50 -14.23 8.81
C LEU A 62 13.90 -13.82 9.28
N GLU A 63 14.91 -14.63 9.01
CA GLU A 63 16.32 -14.32 9.29
C GLU A 63 16.84 -13.10 8.50
N THR A 64 16.21 -12.75 7.38
CA THR A 64 16.60 -11.59 6.57
C THR A 64 16.05 -10.27 7.12
N PHE A 65 15.14 -10.32 8.06
CA PHE A 65 14.61 -9.12 8.71
C PHE A 65 15.64 -8.52 9.67
N THR A 66 16.13 -7.32 9.37
CA THR A 66 17.29 -6.68 10.04
C THR A 66 16.93 -5.57 11.01
N TYR A 67 15.65 -5.37 11.36
CA TYR A 67 15.16 -4.28 12.24
C TYR A 67 15.41 -2.86 11.73
N LYS A 68 15.83 -2.67 10.46
CA LYS A 68 15.97 -1.35 9.83
C LYS A 68 14.64 -0.67 9.54
N SER A 69 13.55 -1.42 9.57
CA SER A 69 12.16 -0.95 9.43
C SER A 69 11.28 -1.67 10.45
N SER A 70 10.03 -1.21 10.62
CA SER A 70 9.09 -1.97 11.45
C SER A 70 8.77 -3.32 10.81
N PHE A 71 8.61 -4.36 11.65
CA PHE A 71 8.22 -5.69 11.18
C PHE A 71 6.87 -5.66 10.42
N LYS A 72 5.93 -4.86 10.90
CA LYS A 72 4.68 -4.56 10.20
C LYS A 72 4.93 -4.06 8.77
N GLY A 73 5.79 -3.05 8.61
CA GLY A 73 6.14 -2.49 7.30
C GLY A 73 6.81 -3.51 6.38
N TRP A 74 7.66 -4.37 6.93
CA TRP A 74 8.31 -5.44 6.20
C TRP A 74 7.29 -6.48 5.68
N LEU A 75 6.34 -6.93 6.52
CA LEU A 75 5.25 -7.83 6.10
C LEU A 75 4.36 -7.21 5.02
N ILE A 76 3.99 -5.95 5.19
CA ILE A 76 3.17 -5.23 4.19
C ILE A 76 3.90 -5.18 2.83
N ARG A 77 5.20 -4.94 2.80
CA ARG A 77 5.97 -4.93 1.55
C ARG A 77 5.98 -6.30 0.86
N ILE A 78 6.02 -7.39 1.62
CA ILE A 78 5.95 -8.74 1.03
C ILE A 78 4.61 -8.94 0.34
N VAL A 79 3.49 -8.66 1.01
CA VAL A 79 2.16 -8.87 0.41
C VAL A 79 1.88 -7.91 -0.75
N ILE A 80 2.34 -6.66 -0.69
CA ILE A 80 2.24 -5.71 -1.80
C ILE A 80 2.97 -6.25 -3.03
N ASN A 81 4.22 -6.68 -2.88
CA ASN A 81 5.02 -7.22 -3.99
C ASN A 81 4.35 -8.46 -4.61
N LYS A 82 3.83 -9.38 -3.81
CA LYS A 82 3.10 -10.56 -4.29
C LYS A 82 1.82 -10.18 -5.03
N SER A 83 1.05 -9.23 -4.49
CA SER A 83 -0.17 -8.75 -5.12
C SER A 83 0.11 -8.06 -6.46
N LEU A 84 1.14 -7.22 -6.54
CA LEU A 84 1.56 -6.57 -7.78
C LEU A 84 2.08 -7.59 -8.81
N GLU A 85 2.81 -8.63 -8.37
CA GLU A 85 3.26 -9.72 -9.24
C GLU A 85 2.07 -10.46 -9.86
N LEU A 86 1.07 -10.82 -9.06
CA LEU A 86 -0.16 -11.47 -9.54
C LEU A 86 -0.92 -10.57 -10.53
N LEU A 87 -1.05 -9.29 -10.22
CA LEU A 87 -1.73 -8.32 -11.08
C LEU A 87 -1.05 -8.21 -12.45
N ARG A 88 0.29 -8.13 -12.49
CA ARG A 88 1.06 -8.09 -13.76
C ARG A 88 0.88 -9.36 -14.59
N LYS A 89 0.90 -10.54 -13.95
CA LYS A 89 0.69 -11.82 -14.64
C LYS A 89 -0.68 -11.90 -15.31
N ARG A 90 -1.72 -11.34 -14.67
CA ARG A 90 -3.11 -11.41 -15.19
C ARG A 90 -3.41 -10.40 -16.29
N LYS A 91 -2.94 -9.19 -16.14
CA LYS A 91 -3.42 -8.06 -16.96
C LYS A 91 -2.45 -7.60 -18.05
N LYS A 92 -1.21 -8.14 -18.17
CA LYS A 92 -0.15 -7.48 -18.95
C LYS A 92 -0.12 -5.96 -18.70
N MET A 93 -0.31 -5.56 -17.44
CA MET A 93 -0.51 -4.17 -17.04
C MET A 93 0.70 -3.34 -17.47
N GLN A 94 0.51 -2.55 -18.50
CA GLN A 94 1.47 -1.53 -18.89
C GLN A 94 1.18 -0.29 -18.04
N TRP A 95 2.13 0.03 -17.17
CA TRP A 95 2.15 1.35 -16.56
C TRP A 95 2.55 2.32 -17.66
N VAL A 96 1.55 2.98 -18.27
CA VAL A 96 1.82 3.99 -19.29
C VAL A 96 2.53 5.15 -18.62
N ASP A 97 3.67 5.55 -19.15
CA ASP A 97 4.28 6.82 -18.79
C ASP A 97 3.26 7.92 -19.11
N VAL A 98 2.82 8.60 -18.07
CA VAL A 98 1.93 9.74 -18.25
C VAL A 98 2.76 10.83 -18.90
N ASP A 99 2.31 11.31 -20.07
CA ASP A 99 2.95 12.44 -20.73
C ASP A 99 3.10 13.60 -19.77
N LEU A 100 4.35 13.97 -19.48
CA LEU A 100 4.68 15.02 -18.52
C LEU A 100 4.34 16.42 -19.05
N THR A 101 3.85 16.51 -20.29
CA THR A 101 3.51 17.77 -20.97
C THR A 101 2.35 18.53 -20.33
N ASP A 102 1.52 17.86 -19.54
CA ASP A 102 0.42 18.48 -18.78
C ASP A 102 0.79 18.82 -17.32
N ILE A 103 2.05 18.96 -17.02
CA ILE A 103 2.48 19.56 -15.76
C ILE A 103 2.36 21.08 -15.92
N GLU A 104 1.14 21.59 -15.99
CA GLU A 104 0.92 22.95 -15.54
C GLU A 104 1.35 22.99 -14.07
N GLN A 105 2.27 23.91 -13.80
CA GLN A 105 2.70 24.27 -12.46
C GLN A 105 1.47 24.72 -11.66
N GLU A 106 0.70 23.77 -11.15
CA GLU A 106 -0.16 24.10 -10.02
C GLU A 106 0.76 24.26 -8.81
N VAL A 107 1.23 25.49 -8.66
CA VAL A 107 1.60 26.07 -7.39
C VAL A 107 0.60 25.53 -6.37
N GLU A 108 1.12 25.04 -5.24
CA GLU A 108 0.33 24.82 -4.03
C GLU A 108 -0.34 26.15 -3.64
N ALA A 109 -1.43 26.48 -4.29
CA ALA A 109 -2.38 27.41 -3.77
C ALA A 109 -3.08 26.70 -2.64
N GLY A 110 -2.51 26.84 -1.44
CA GLY A 110 -3.24 26.57 -0.21
C GLY A 110 -4.55 27.32 -0.26
N SER A 111 -5.60 26.65 -0.65
CA SER A 111 -6.95 27.17 -0.46
C SER A 111 -7.20 27.30 1.03
N PRO A 112 -7.74 28.45 1.48
CA PRO A 112 -8.13 28.61 2.87
C PRO A 112 -9.14 27.51 3.23
N HIS A 113 -9.01 26.99 4.43
CA HIS A 113 -9.91 26.19 5.21
C HIS A 113 -11.40 26.34 4.82
N ASP A 114 -11.82 25.55 3.83
CA ASP A 114 -13.17 25.02 3.87
C ASP A 114 -13.05 23.68 4.62
N GLU A 115 -13.42 23.68 5.89
CA GLU A 115 -13.56 22.49 6.72
C GLU A 115 -14.73 21.63 6.20
N TYR A 116 -14.55 21.02 5.02
CA TYR A 116 -15.45 19.98 4.57
C TYR A 116 -15.12 18.71 5.35
N MET A 117 -15.91 18.45 6.39
CA MET A 117 -15.82 17.19 7.14
C MET A 117 -16.46 16.06 6.32
N PHE A 118 -15.69 15.46 5.41
CA PHE A 118 -16.09 14.24 4.72
C PHE A 118 -15.97 13.02 5.63
N THR A 119 -16.94 12.12 5.57
CA THR A 119 -16.86 10.87 6.31
C THR A 119 -15.82 9.92 5.69
N ASN A 120 -15.31 8.99 6.49
CA ASN A 120 -14.38 7.97 6.01
C ASN A 120 -14.98 7.14 4.85
N GLU A 121 -16.29 6.95 4.84
CA GLU A 121 -16.98 6.19 3.80
C GLU A 121 -17.05 6.97 2.48
N GLN A 122 -17.30 8.27 2.54
CA GLN A 122 -17.28 9.16 1.36
C GLN A 122 -15.88 9.18 0.72
N VAL A 123 -14.85 9.36 1.54
CA VAL A 123 -13.45 9.34 1.07
C VAL A 123 -13.10 7.99 0.44
N LYS A 124 -13.49 6.89 1.08
CA LYS A 124 -13.28 5.54 0.54
C LYS A 124 -13.96 5.36 -0.81
N THR A 125 -15.22 5.77 -0.94
CA THR A 125 -15.98 5.70 -2.20
C THR A 125 -15.28 6.50 -3.31
N ALA A 126 -14.80 7.71 -3.02
CA ALA A 126 -14.06 8.52 -3.99
C ALA A 126 -12.75 7.85 -4.44
N ILE A 127 -12.03 7.19 -3.52
CA ILE A 127 -10.82 6.42 -3.85
C ILE A 127 -11.15 5.22 -4.73
N ASP A 128 -12.23 4.49 -4.42
CA ASP A 128 -12.63 3.29 -5.16
C ASP A 128 -13.06 3.60 -6.61
N ARG A 129 -13.46 4.84 -6.90
CA ARG A 129 -13.80 5.33 -8.25
C ARG A 129 -12.60 5.77 -9.08
N LEU A 130 -11.42 5.86 -8.50
CA LEU A 130 -10.21 6.18 -9.26
C LEU A 130 -9.92 5.10 -10.30
N PRO A 131 -9.34 5.48 -11.46
CA PRO A 131 -8.70 4.53 -12.36
C PRO A 131 -7.69 3.66 -11.59
N GLU A 132 -7.54 2.38 -11.99
CA GLU A 132 -6.79 1.39 -11.22
C GLU A 132 -5.37 1.83 -10.86
N ASN A 133 -4.61 2.37 -11.81
CA ASN A 133 -3.24 2.87 -11.57
C ASN A 133 -3.20 4.04 -10.57
N TYR A 134 -4.14 4.97 -10.65
CA TYR A 134 -4.25 6.08 -9.69
C TYR A 134 -4.57 5.54 -8.29
N ARG A 135 -5.54 4.64 -8.20
CA ARG A 135 -5.95 4.02 -6.95
C ARG A 135 -4.82 3.23 -6.28
N ILE A 136 -4.07 2.43 -7.06
CA ILE A 136 -2.94 1.66 -6.53
C ILE A 136 -1.87 2.60 -5.99
N ILE A 137 -1.38 3.57 -6.76
CA ILE A 137 -0.33 4.50 -6.31
C ILE A 137 -0.80 5.32 -5.11
N PHE A 138 -2.05 5.80 -5.13
CA PHE A 138 -2.61 6.53 -3.99
C PHE A 138 -2.62 5.69 -2.72
N ASN A 139 -3.12 4.46 -2.79
CA ASN A 139 -3.19 3.57 -1.63
C ASN A 139 -1.80 3.17 -1.12
N LEU A 140 -0.85 2.86 -2.00
CA LEU A 140 0.51 2.52 -1.59
C LEU A 140 1.18 3.65 -0.81
N TYR A 141 1.03 4.90 -1.27
CA TYR A 141 1.66 6.05 -0.61
C TYR A 141 0.86 6.53 0.60
N ALA A 142 -0.43 6.83 0.43
CA ALA A 142 -1.23 7.50 1.47
C ALA A 142 -1.74 6.54 2.57
N VAL A 143 -1.96 5.26 2.26
CA VAL A 143 -2.54 4.30 3.19
C VAL A 143 -1.50 3.29 3.70
N ASP A 144 -0.70 2.70 2.81
CA ASP A 144 0.30 1.70 3.18
C ASP A 144 1.65 2.31 3.57
N ASN A 145 1.79 3.65 3.46
CA ASN A 145 2.98 4.41 3.84
C ASN A 145 4.27 3.93 3.15
N VAL A 146 4.16 3.57 1.87
CA VAL A 146 5.29 3.22 1.01
C VAL A 146 5.83 4.51 0.38
N SER A 147 7.14 4.74 0.42
CA SER A 147 7.72 5.95 -0.18
C SER A 147 7.57 5.98 -1.71
N GLN A 148 7.50 7.18 -2.30
CA GLN A 148 7.36 7.32 -3.75
C GLN A 148 8.52 6.69 -4.53
N ASP A 149 9.75 6.75 -3.98
CA ASP A 149 10.92 6.07 -4.55
C ASP A 149 10.76 4.54 -4.56
N GLU A 150 10.20 3.99 -3.48
CA GLU A 150 9.95 2.56 -3.37
C GLU A 150 8.82 2.13 -4.31
N ILE A 151 7.76 2.93 -4.42
CA ILE A 151 6.66 2.70 -5.38
C ILE A 151 7.21 2.71 -6.82
N ALA A 152 8.06 3.67 -7.17
CA ALA A 152 8.69 3.76 -8.48
C ALA A 152 9.45 2.47 -8.82
N LYS A 153 10.24 1.95 -7.88
CA LYS A 153 10.95 0.67 -8.03
C LYS A 153 10.01 -0.52 -8.13
N MET A 154 8.99 -0.59 -7.26
CA MET A 154 8.00 -1.67 -7.26
C MET A 154 7.23 -1.73 -8.57
N LEU A 155 6.88 -0.59 -9.16
CA LEU A 155 6.07 -0.50 -10.37
C LEU A 155 6.91 -0.42 -11.66
N ASN A 156 8.24 -0.28 -11.53
CA ASN A 156 9.19 -0.07 -12.63
C ASN A 156 8.82 1.13 -13.51
N ILE A 157 8.55 2.27 -12.87
CA ILE A 157 8.27 3.57 -13.49
C ILE A 157 9.15 4.65 -12.88
N SER A 158 9.21 5.84 -13.51
CA SER A 158 9.99 6.95 -12.97
C SER A 158 9.38 7.51 -11.67
N TYR A 159 10.22 8.10 -10.81
CA TYR A 159 9.77 8.80 -9.62
C TYR A 159 8.81 9.96 -9.96
N SER A 160 9.14 10.73 -11.01
CA SER A 160 8.29 11.83 -11.48
C SER A 160 6.90 11.35 -11.90
N ASN A 161 6.82 10.17 -12.52
CA ASN A 161 5.54 9.57 -12.90
C ASN A 161 4.70 9.19 -11.67
N VAL A 162 5.31 8.58 -10.64
CA VAL A 162 4.61 8.30 -9.37
C VAL A 162 4.06 9.58 -8.74
N ARG A 163 4.89 10.64 -8.67
CA ARG A 163 4.51 11.94 -8.13
C ARG A 163 3.33 12.56 -8.88
N THR A 164 3.40 12.57 -10.21
CA THR A 164 2.35 13.11 -11.07
C THR A 164 1.03 12.35 -10.91
N ILE A 165 1.07 11.01 -10.96
CA ILE A 165 -0.12 10.18 -10.79
C ILE A 165 -0.72 10.37 -9.40
N TYR A 166 0.09 10.42 -8.36
CA TYR A 166 -0.40 10.67 -7.00
C TYR A 166 -1.09 12.03 -6.88
N HIS A 167 -0.49 13.09 -7.45
CA HIS A 167 -1.08 14.42 -7.44
C HIS A 167 -2.43 14.46 -8.18
N ARG A 168 -2.49 13.87 -9.38
CA ARG A 168 -3.73 13.74 -10.15
C ARG A 168 -4.79 12.90 -9.41
N ALA A 169 -4.38 11.84 -8.70
CA ALA A 169 -5.28 11.05 -7.87
C ALA A 169 -5.90 11.89 -6.75
N LYS A 170 -5.11 12.70 -6.05
CA LYS A 170 -5.60 13.64 -5.03
C LYS A 170 -6.64 14.62 -5.59
N ASN A 171 -6.36 15.20 -6.74
CA ASN A 171 -7.27 16.16 -7.37
C ASN A 171 -8.60 15.48 -7.76
N LYS A 172 -8.55 14.30 -8.37
CA LYS A 172 -9.78 13.54 -8.71
C LYS A 172 -10.61 13.17 -7.47
N ILE A 173 -9.97 12.81 -6.36
CA ILE A 173 -10.67 12.56 -5.08
C ILE A 173 -11.35 13.85 -4.60
N LYS A 174 -10.62 14.97 -4.61
CA LYS A 174 -11.16 16.28 -4.18
C LYS A 174 -12.37 16.70 -5.05
N GLU A 175 -12.24 16.59 -6.36
CA GLU A 175 -13.34 16.89 -7.30
C GLU A 175 -14.56 16.00 -7.05
N CYS A 176 -14.36 14.69 -6.88
CA CYS A 176 -15.45 13.75 -6.58
C CYS A 176 -16.18 14.13 -5.30
N LEU A 177 -15.45 14.41 -4.23
CA LEU A 177 -16.01 14.79 -2.94
C LEU A 177 -16.76 16.14 -3.01
N GLN A 178 -16.22 17.13 -3.72
CA GLN A 178 -16.84 18.42 -3.89
C GLN A 178 -18.13 18.38 -4.73
N ASN A 179 -18.17 17.55 -5.76
CA ASN A 179 -19.32 17.48 -6.66
C ASN A 179 -20.49 16.66 -6.10
N GLU A 180 -20.21 15.65 -5.26
CA GLU A 180 -21.27 14.73 -4.78
C GLU A 180 -21.77 15.05 -3.37
N TYR A 181 -21.00 15.79 -2.58
CA TYR A 181 -21.30 15.99 -1.15
C TYR A 181 -21.30 17.48 -0.74
N ARG A 182 -21.45 18.36 -1.71
CA ARG A 182 -21.50 19.82 -1.51
C ARG A 182 -22.90 20.35 -1.26
#